data_e325b7588978ed1f15b67bdbd146bf23
#
_entry.id   e325b7588978ed1f15b67bdbd146bf23
#
_cell.length_a   1.000
_cell.length_b   1.000
_cell.length_c   1.000
_cell.angle_alpha   90.00
_cell.angle_beta   90.00
_cell.angle_gamma   90.00
#
_symmetry.space_group_name_H-M   'P 1'
#
loop_
_entity.id
_entity.type
_entity.pdbx_description
1 polymer ?
#
loop_
_entity_poly.entity_id
_entity_poly.type
_entity_poly.pdbx_seq_one_letter_code
_entity_poly.pdbx_strand_id
1 'polypeptide(L)'
;ALECDLITASEEALFGITETKRSFTAGRVWGKAHTFMPSKLTTELLLTGEPMSASVLHNMGLINRFVPIGQHLKAAEELAKKLIDCPPLAVRAGVRITRWAWTRWIEDTDLYYQPIKLHLTKDFVESSNSFVEKRIPKYRGR
;
A
#
# COMPACT_ATOMS: atom_id res chain seq x y z
N ALA A 1 0.64 5.63 -0.59
CA ALA A 1 -0.32 5.90 0.49
C ALA A 1 0.05 5.16 1.77
N LEU A 2 0.27 3.83 1.74
CA LEU A 2 0.58 3.02 2.95
C LEU A 2 1.88 3.44 3.68
N GLU A 3 2.78 4.17 3.04
CA GLU A 3 3.98 4.72 3.69
C GLU A 3 3.71 6.02 4.49
N CYS A 4 2.54 6.61 4.32
CA CYS A 4 2.12 7.78 5.08
C CYS A 4 1.48 7.37 6.41
N ASP A 5 1.61 8.22 7.43
CA ASP A 5 1.01 7.97 8.75
C ASP A 5 -0.50 8.28 8.75
N LEU A 6 -0.93 9.18 7.87
CA LEU A 6 -2.34 9.58 7.69
C LEU A 6 -2.69 9.64 6.20
N ILE A 7 -3.93 9.29 5.87
CA ILE A 7 -4.41 9.23 4.50
C ILE A 7 -5.72 10.02 4.37
N THR A 8 -5.78 10.88 3.36
CA THR A 8 -7.02 11.50 2.89
C THR A 8 -7.31 11.04 1.47
N ALA A 9 -8.55 10.76 1.14
CA ALA A 9 -8.93 10.31 -0.20
C ALA A 9 -10.27 10.90 -0.64
N SER A 10 -10.41 11.08 -1.96
CA SER A 10 -11.71 11.36 -2.57
C SER A 10 -12.52 10.08 -2.74
N GLU A 11 -13.84 10.23 -2.80
CA GLU A 11 -14.79 9.11 -2.91
C GLU A 11 -14.60 8.24 -4.16
N GLU A 12 -14.02 8.79 -5.22
CA GLU A 12 -13.72 8.07 -6.48
C GLU A 12 -12.35 7.38 -6.50
N ALA A 13 -11.52 7.60 -5.47
CA ALA A 13 -10.15 7.08 -5.47
C ALA A 13 -10.14 5.55 -5.40
N LEU A 14 -9.20 4.96 -6.16
CA LEU A 14 -8.91 3.54 -6.16
C LEU A 14 -7.52 3.30 -5.59
N PHE A 15 -7.39 2.24 -4.80
CA PHE A 15 -6.15 1.82 -4.17
C PHE A 15 -5.81 0.40 -4.64
N GLY A 16 -4.65 0.23 -5.22
CA GLY A 16 -4.20 -1.07 -5.71
C GLY A 16 -2.75 -1.35 -5.37
N ILE A 17 -2.42 -2.63 -5.27
CA ILE A 17 -1.07 -3.17 -5.16
C ILE A 17 -0.93 -4.14 -6.32
N THR A 18 -0.47 -3.65 -7.47
CA THR A 18 -0.58 -4.33 -8.77
C THR A 18 0.66 -5.13 -9.14
N GLU A 19 1.63 -5.24 -8.25
CA GLU A 19 2.92 -5.89 -8.46
C GLU A 19 2.76 -7.36 -8.85
N THR A 20 1.79 -8.06 -8.26
CA THR A 20 1.50 -9.46 -8.58
C THR A 20 1.16 -9.66 -10.06
N LYS A 21 0.41 -8.73 -10.66
CA LYS A 21 0.08 -8.75 -12.10
C LYS A 21 1.31 -8.54 -13.00
N ARG A 22 2.42 -8.10 -12.43
CA ARG A 22 3.68 -7.81 -13.12
C ARG A 22 4.80 -8.79 -12.79
N SER A 23 4.46 -9.97 -12.24
CA SER A 23 5.44 -10.96 -11.76
C SER A 23 6.47 -10.36 -10.79
N PHE A 24 6.02 -9.46 -9.94
CA PHE A 24 6.85 -8.76 -8.97
C PHE A 24 6.23 -8.86 -7.58
N THR A 25 7.03 -8.77 -6.53
CA THR A 25 6.55 -8.67 -5.16
C THR A 25 6.84 -7.29 -4.59
N ALA A 26 5.87 -6.74 -3.90
CA ALA A 26 6.04 -5.56 -3.06
C ALA A 26 6.14 -5.99 -1.59
N GLY A 27 7.07 -6.91 -1.28
CA GLY A 27 7.16 -7.59 0.02
C GLY A 27 7.00 -6.64 1.21
N ARG A 28 7.73 -5.53 1.21
CA ARG A 28 7.62 -4.49 2.23
C ARG A 28 6.21 -3.89 2.34
N VAL A 29 5.59 -3.56 1.21
CA VAL A 29 4.22 -3.01 1.16
C VAL A 29 3.22 -4.07 1.61
N TRP A 30 3.43 -5.33 1.24
CA TRP A 30 2.58 -6.45 1.62
C TRP A 30 2.61 -6.67 3.13
N GLY A 31 3.80 -6.78 3.73
CA GLY A 31 3.93 -6.91 5.17
C GLY A 31 3.23 -5.77 5.92
N LYS A 32 3.42 -4.55 5.46
CA LYS A 32 2.81 -3.37 6.06
C LYS A 32 1.27 -3.35 5.90
N ALA A 33 0.74 -3.72 4.74
CA ALA A 33 -0.70 -3.77 4.50
C ALA A 33 -1.43 -4.67 5.50
N HIS A 34 -0.83 -5.82 5.85
CA HIS A 34 -1.39 -6.75 6.84
C HIS A 34 -1.47 -6.18 8.27
N THR A 35 -0.72 -5.12 8.59
CA THR A 35 -0.81 -4.48 9.92
C THR A 35 -1.97 -3.49 10.03
N PHE A 36 -2.51 -3.01 8.91
CA PHE A 36 -3.56 -1.98 8.87
C PHE A 36 -4.91 -2.48 8.40
N MET A 37 -4.92 -3.57 7.66
CA MET A 37 -6.11 -4.05 6.98
C MET A 37 -6.49 -5.46 7.44
N PRO A 38 -7.78 -5.82 7.43
CA PRO A 38 -8.21 -7.19 7.69
C PRO A 38 -7.52 -8.19 6.78
N SER A 39 -6.92 -9.23 7.36
CA SER A 39 -6.01 -10.16 6.67
C SER A 39 -6.57 -10.74 5.37
N LYS A 40 -7.85 -11.13 5.33
CA LYS A 40 -8.46 -11.71 4.12
C LYS A 40 -8.58 -10.72 2.97
N LEU A 41 -9.01 -9.49 3.26
CA LEU A 41 -9.11 -8.42 2.26
C LEU A 41 -7.73 -7.98 1.77
N THR A 42 -6.76 -7.92 2.67
CA THR A 42 -5.36 -7.66 2.31
C THR A 42 -4.84 -8.73 1.37
N THR A 43 -5.05 -10.00 1.71
CA THR A 43 -4.61 -11.14 0.88
C THR A 43 -5.25 -11.09 -0.52
N GLU A 44 -6.54 -10.80 -0.61
CA GLU A 44 -7.25 -10.65 -1.89
C GLU A 44 -6.63 -9.53 -2.74
N LEU A 45 -6.49 -8.31 -2.17
CA LEU A 45 -5.87 -7.17 -2.83
C LEU A 45 -4.47 -7.49 -3.37
N LEU A 46 -3.66 -8.18 -2.55
CA LEU A 46 -2.28 -8.50 -2.89
C LEU A 46 -2.16 -9.59 -3.95
N LEU A 47 -2.96 -10.65 -3.84
CA LEU A 47 -2.85 -11.81 -4.74
C LEU A 47 -3.52 -11.56 -6.10
N THR A 48 -4.62 -10.82 -6.13
CA THR A 48 -5.33 -10.49 -7.37
C THR A 48 -4.75 -9.26 -8.07
N GLY A 49 -4.17 -8.33 -7.30
CA GLY A 49 -3.76 -7.02 -7.80
C GLY A 49 -4.95 -6.16 -8.27
N GLU A 50 -6.19 -6.54 -7.93
CA GLU A 50 -7.37 -5.76 -8.25
C GLU A 50 -7.50 -4.56 -7.29
N PRO A 51 -7.79 -3.35 -7.80
CA PRO A 51 -7.93 -2.18 -6.96
C PRO A 51 -9.21 -2.23 -6.12
N MET A 52 -9.12 -1.70 -4.90
CA MET A 52 -10.26 -1.47 -4.01
C MET A 52 -10.65 0.01 -3.98
N SER A 53 -11.94 0.29 -3.81
CA SER A 53 -12.42 1.66 -3.69
C SER A 53 -12.02 2.30 -2.35
N ALA A 54 -11.86 3.63 -2.36
CA ALA A 54 -11.60 4.40 -1.15
C ALA A 54 -12.71 4.21 -0.10
N SER A 55 -13.96 3.99 -0.51
CA SER A 55 -15.08 3.71 0.40
C SER A 55 -14.83 2.44 1.22
N VAL A 56 -14.41 1.34 0.58
CA VAL A 56 -14.09 0.09 1.27
C VAL A 56 -12.97 0.30 2.28
N LEU A 57 -11.89 0.98 1.86
CA LEU A 57 -10.74 1.25 2.72
C LEU A 57 -11.04 2.23 3.87
N HIS A 58 -11.94 3.18 3.65
CA HIS A 58 -12.43 4.07 4.69
C HIS A 58 -13.23 3.30 5.75
N ASN A 59 -14.15 2.44 5.33
CA ASN A 59 -14.94 1.61 6.24
C ASN A 59 -14.07 0.65 7.07
N MET A 60 -12.89 0.28 6.58
CA MET A 60 -11.89 -0.51 7.31
C MET A 60 -10.98 0.33 8.22
N GLY A 61 -11.12 1.64 8.23
CA GLY A 61 -10.30 2.54 9.05
C GLY A 61 -8.92 2.89 8.47
N LEU A 62 -8.62 2.53 7.21
CA LEU A 62 -7.35 2.87 6.58
C LEU A 62 -7.29 4.36 6.16
N ILE A 63 -8.40 4.95 5.77
CA ILE A 63 -8.50 6.33 5.31
C ILE A 63 -9.05 7.20 6.43
N ASN A 64 -8.27 8.21 6.85
CA ASN A 64 -8.60 9.12 7.94
C ASN A 64 -9.66 10.16 7.55
N ARG A 65 -9.69 10.57 6.27
CA ARG A 65 -10.69 11.49 5.72
C ARG A 65 -11.12 11.01 4.34
N PHE A 66 -12.39 10.73 4.21
CA PHE A 66 -13.07 10.35 2.97
C PHE A 66 -13.98 11.50 2.58
N VAL A 67 -13.73 12.11 1.42
CA VAL A 67 -14.33 13.39 1.04
C VAL A 67 -14.74 13.40 -0.43
N PRO A 68 -15.67 14.30 -0.82
CA PRO A 68 -16.05 14.49 -2.22
C PRO A 68 -14.85 14.79 -3.13
N ILE A 69 -15.07 14.57 -4.43
CA ILE A 69 -14.08 14.82 -5.48
C ILE A 69 -13.49 16.24 -5.36
N GLY A 70 -12.18 16.35 -5.47
CA GLY A 70 -11.45 17.62 -5.41
C GLY A 70 -11.22 18.19 -4.01
N GLN A 71 -11.78 17.59 -2.95
CA GLN A 71 -11.64 18.13 -1.58
C GLN A 71 -10.54 17.45 -0.76
N HIS A 72 -9.87 16.41 -1.28
CA HIS A 72 -8.88 15.63 -0.53
C HIS A 72 -7.67 16.44 -0.08
N LEU A 73 -7.20 17.41 -0.88
CA LEU A 73 -6.08 18.28 -0.51
C LEU A 73 -6.47 19.22 0.64
N LYS A 74 -7.63 19.87 0.56
CA LYS A 74 -8.16 20.71 1.63
C LYS A 74 -8.33 19.92 2.94
N ALA A 75 -8.87 18.72 2.86
CA ALA A 75 -9.00 17.83 4.02
C ALA A 75 -7.64 17.42 4.63
N ALA A 76 -6.63 17.23 3.80
CA ALA A 76 -5.27 16.97 4.25
C ALA A 76 -4.67 18.18 4.97
N GLU A 77 -4.84 19.38 4.43
CA GLU A 77 -4.39 20.62 5.06
C GLU A 77 -5.07 20.88 6.41
N GLU A 78 -6.37 20.65 6.50
CA GLU A 78 -7.12 20.77 7.77
C GLU A 78 -6.63 19.77 8.80
N LEU A 79 -6.30 18.54 8.39
CA LEU A 79 -5.73 17.53 9.27
C LEU A 79 -4.31 17.92 9.72
N ALA A 80 -3.49 18.44 8.81
CA ALA A 80 -2.15 18.92 9.12
C ALA A 80 -2.16 20.10 10.12
N LYS A 81 -3.10 21.04 9.98
CA LYS A 81 -3.27 22.13 10.94
C LYS A 81 -3.53 21.61 12.35
N LYS A 82 -4.40 20.62 12.51
CA LYS A 82 -4.65 19.98 13.81
C LYS A 82 -3.40 19.36 14.43
N LEU A 83 -2.48 18.84 13.62
CA LEU A 83 -1.20 18.30 14.10
C LEU A 83 -0.24 19.44 14.52
N ILE A 84 -0.25 20.56 13.82
CA ILE A 84 0.58 21.74 14.15
C ILE A 84 0.17 22.35 15.51
N ASP A 85 -1.11 22.30 15.83
CA ASP A 85 -1.65 22.79 17.11
C ASP A 85 -1.30 21.88 18.30
N CYS A 86 -0.77 20.67 18.04
CA CYS A 86 -0.33 19.76 19.10
C CYS A 86 1.14 19.97 19.49
N PRO A 87 1.54 19.66 20.74
CA PRO A 87 2.92 19.73 21.17
C PRO A 87 3.85 18.89 20.29
N PRO A 88 4.87 19.49 19.63
CA PRO A 88 5.64 18.80 18.58
C PRO A 88 6.43 17.58 19.06
N LEU A 89 6.90 17.59 20.31
CA LEU A 89 7.61 16.44 20.89
C LEU A 89 6.68 15.25 21.12
N ALA A 90 5.43 15.49 21.52
CA ALA A 90 4.42 14.45 21.69
C ALA A 90 4.03 13.83 20.33
N VAL A 91 3.81 14.66 19.31
CA VAL A 91 3.53 14.19 17.94
C VAL A 91 4.68 13.33 17.42
N ARG A 92 5.93 13.79 17.55
CA ARG A 92 7.12 13.03 17.13
C ARG A 92 7.26 11.71 17.88
N ALA A 93 6.99 11.69 19.18
CA ALA A 93 7.02 10.46 19.96
C ALA A 93 5.94 9.48 19.50
N GLY A 94 4.70 9.95 19.27
CA GLY A 94 3.61 9.16 18.73
C GLY A 94 3.96 8.51 17.39
N VAL A 95 4.46 9.30 16.44
CA VAL A 95 4.90 8.79 15.12
C VAL A 95 6.00 7.73 15.27
N ARG A 96 7.00 7.94 16.13
CA ARG A 96 8.06 6.96 16.37
C ARG A 96 7.53 5.65 16.93
N ILE A 97 6.63 5.71 17.91
CA ILE A 97 6.03 4.51 18.53
C ILE A 97 5.21 3.74 17.50
N THR A 98 4.39 4.44 16.73
CA THR A 98 3.58 3.83 15.67
C THR A 98 4.47 3.15 14.63
N ARG A 99 5.50 3.84 14.15
CA ARG A 99 6.42 3.28 13.14
C ARG A 99 7.27 2.14 13.66
N TRP A 100 7.68 2.16 14.93
CA TRP A 100 8.44 1.08 15.54
C TRP A 100 7.67 -0.26 15.51
N ALA A 101 6.37 -0.22 15.78
CA ALA A 101 5.53 -1.42 15.73
C ALA A 101 5.51 -2.08 14.33
N TRP A 102 5.75 -1.32 13.25
CA TRP A 102 5.75 -1.82 11.87
C TRP A 102 7.12 -2.28 11.39
N THR A 103 8.18 -1.65 11.88
CA THR A 103 9.55 -1.89 11.39
C THR A 103 9.91 -3.35 11.48
N ARG A 104 9.55 -4.01 12.56
CA ARG A 104 9.82 -5.42 12.79
C ARG A 104 9.17 -6.33 11.74
N TRP A 105 7.90 -6.09 11.40
CA TRP A 105 7.20 -6.85 10.36
C TRP A 105 7.79 -6.63 8.96
N ILE A 106 8.26 -5.44 8.70
CA ILE A 106 8.89 -5.09 7.42
C ILE A 106 10.23 -5.79 7.29
N GLU A 107 11.06 -5.76 8.33
CA GLU A 107 12.37 -6.42 8.35
C GLU A 107 12.24 -7.95 8.18
N ASP A 108 11.32 -8.57 8.90
CA ASP A 108 11.04 -10.00 8.79
C ASP A 108 10.52 -10.36 7.38
N THR A 109 9.68 -9.52 6.81
CA THR A 109 9.14 -9.71 5.45
C THR A 109 10.24 -9.56 4.40
N ASP A 110 11.07 -8.54 4.49
CA ASP A 110 12.19 -8.31 3.57
C ASP A 110 13.19 -9.48 3.64
N LEU A 111 13.51 -9.96 4.83
CA LEU A 111 14.40 -11.10 5.03
C LEU A 111 13.85 -12.39 4.39
N TYR A 112 12.54 -12.63 4.54
CA TYR A 112 11.87 -13.79 3.94
C TYR A 112 11.82 -13.73 2.40
N TYR A 113 11.60 -12.53 1.82
CA TYR A 113 11.43 -12.37 0.38
C TYR A 113 12.72 -12.13 -0.38
N GLN A 114 13.80 -11.73 0.27
CA GLN A 114 15.10 -11.56 -0.39
C GLN A 114 15.56 -12.76 -1.24
N PRO A 115 15.34 -14.01 -0.81
CA PRO A 115 15.73 -15.18 -1.61
C PRO A 115 14.91 -15.38 -2.89
N ILE A 116 13.68 -14.86 -2.93
CA ILE A 116 12.72 -15.16 -4.01
C ILE A 116 13.04 -14.43 -5.32
N LYS A 117 13.69 -13.28 -5.27
CA LYS A 117 14.21 -12.49 -6.42
C LYS A 117 13.37 -12.62 -7.72
N LEU A 118 12.07 -12.44 -7.63
CA LEU A 118 11.14 -12.63 -8.75
C LEU A 118 11.52 -11.84 -10.00
N HIS A 119 12.19 -10.69 -9.83
CA HIS A 119 12.71 -9.88 -10.95
C HIS A 119 13.79 -10.58 -11.79
N LEU A 120 14.34 -11.69 -11.31
CA LEU A 120 15.29 -12.53 -12.07
C LEU A 120 14.60 -13.67 -12.84
N THR A 121 13.28 -13.81 -12.72
CA THR A 121 12.53 -14.88 -13.38
C THR A 121 12.20 -14.56 -14.84
N LYS A 122 11.98 -15.61 -15.63
CA LYS A 122 11.49 -15.47 -17.01
C LYS A 122 10.09 -14.87 -17.05
N ASP A 123 9.27 -15.10 -16.04
CA ASP A 123 7.93 -14.53 -15.93
C ASP A 123 7.96 -13.01 -15.71
N PHE A 124 8.98 -12.48 -15.02
CA PHE A 124 9.17 -11.04 -14.93
C PHE A 124 9.54 -10.42 -16.28
N VAL A 125 10.44 -11.08 -17.04
CA VAL A 125 10.82 -10.63 -18.39
C VAL A 125 9.59 -10.68 -19.33
N GLU A 126 8.81 -11.76 -19.26
CA GLU A 126 7.56 -11.90 -20.04
C GLU A 126 6.55 -10.81 -19.68
N SER A 127 6.39 -10.50 -18.39
CA SER A 127 5.52 -9.42 -17.91
C SER A 127 5.91 -8.08 -18.51
N SER A 128 7.21 -7.77 -18.51
CA SER A 128 7.74 -6.52 -19.05
C SER A 128 7.53 -6.41 -20.57
N ASN A 129 7.85 -7.49 -21.30
CA ASN A 129 7.69 -7.54 -22.75
C ASN A 129 6.22 -7.45 -23.17
N SER A 130 5.35 -8.22 -22.54
CA SER A 130 3.92 -8.20 -22.84
C SER A 130 3.28 -6.83 -22.58
N PHE A 131 3.76 -6.10 -21.59
CA PHE A 131 3.30 -4.73 -21.32
C PHE A 131 3.69 -3.76 -22.46
N VAL A 132 4.94 -3.83 -22.91
CA VAL A 132 5.41 -3.00 -24.03
C VAL A 132 4.67 -3.35 -25.32
N GLU A 133 4.48 -4.66 -25.57
CA GLU A 133 3.82 -5.20 -26.77
C GLU A 133 2.29 -5.11 -26.70
N LYS A 134 1.72 -4.67 -25.58
CA LYS A 134 0.26 -4.56 -25.31
C LYS A 134 -0.51 -5.87 -25.57
N ARG A 135 0.07 -7.00 -25.19
CA ARG A 135 -0.51 -8.34 -25.29
C ARG A 135 -0.69 -8.99 -23.93
N ILE A 136 -1.48 -10.06 -23.90
CA ILE A 136 -1.67 -10.88 -22.69
C ILE A 136 -0.38 -11.67 -22.41
N PRO A 137 0.19 -11.61 -21.19
CA PRO A 137 1.37 -12.37 -20.80
C PRO A 137 1.09 -13.88 -20.71
N LYS A 138 2.14 -14.69 -20.93
CA LYS A 138 2.09 -16.16 -20.80
C LYS A 138 3.08 -16.60 -19.73
N TYR A 139 2.63 -16.67 -18.50
CA TYR A 139 3.45 -17.06 -17.36
C TYR A 139 3.70 -18.58 -17.30
N ARG A 140 4.88 -18.98 -16.82
CA ARG A 140 5.31 -20.38 -16.76
C ARG A 140 5.81 -20.80 -15.37
N GLY A 141 5.86 -19.88 -14.38
CA GLY A 141 6.31 -20.14 -13.01
C GLY A 141 7.82 -20.37 -12.90
N ARG A 142 8.64 -19.77 -13.75
CA ARG A 142 10.09 -19.95 -13.74
C ARG A 142 10.87 -18.71 -14.18
#